data_4e21153d4ad083a8cfbc9152862f8a43
#
_entry.id   4e21153d4ad083a8cfbc9152862f8a43
#
_cell.length_a   1.000
_cell.length_b   1.000
_cell.length_c   1.000
_cell.angle_alpha   90.00
_cell.angle_beta   90.00
_cell.angle_gamma   90.00
#
_symmetry.space_group_name_H-M   'P 1'
#
loop_
_entity.id
_entity.type
_entity.pdbx_description
1 polymer ?
#
loop_
_entity_poly.entity_id
_entity_poly.type
_entity_poly.pdbx_seq_one_letter_code
_entity_poly.pdbx_strand_id
1 'polypeptide(L)'
;MLMVRAIIRPEKVGAVLSELLSAGFPEVTKMDVFGRGKQKGIKVGDIYYDELPKEMLLVVVKNEADKDDVIRIIMRTARTGEKGAFGDGKIFVSPVETAYTISSGKEVL
;
A
#
# COMPACT_ATOMS: atom_id res chain seq x y z
N MET A 1 -11.23 13.07 -5.86
CA MET A 1 -10.96 11.98 -4.92
C MET A 1 -10.09 10.95 -5.60
N LEU A 2 -9.09 10.45 -4.90
CA LEU A 2 -8.12 9.53 -5.46
C LEU A 2 -7.92 8.34 -4.52
N MET A 3 -7.69 7.17 -5.10
CA MET A 3 -7.36 5.97 -4.35
C MET A 3 -5.89 5.62 -4.57
N VAL A 4 -5.16 5.47 -3.48
CA VAL A 4 -3.79 5.00 -3.49
C VAL A 4 -3.81 3.55 -3.01
N ARG A 5 -3.34 2.64 -3.85
CA ARG A 5 -3.17 1.22 -3.49
C ARG A 5 -1.68 0.92 -3.50
N ALA A 6 -1.21 0.39 -2.39
CA ALA A 6 0.20 0.05 -2.24
C ALA A 6 0.34 -1.41 -1.87
N ILE A 7 1.12 -2.15 -2.63
CA ILE A 7 1.48 -3.53 -2.30
C ILE A 7 2.88 -3.49 -1.76
N ILE A 8 3.05 -3.85 -0.49
CA ILE A 8 4.32 -3.70 0.23
C ILE A 8 4.68 -4.98 0.98
N ARG A 9 5.90 -5.01 1.49
CA ARG A 9 6.36 -6.12 2.35
C ARG A 9 5.57 -6.13 3.65
N PRO A 10 5.15 -7.31 4.14
CA PRO A 10 4.40 -7.39 5.41
C PRO A 10 5.11 -6.74 6.58
N GLU A 11 6.43 -6.89 6.68
CA GLU A 11 7.21 -6.34 7.78
C GLU A 11 7.29 -4.81 7.79
N LYS A 12 6.88 -4.16 6.71
CA LYS A 12 6.86 -2.69 6.61
C LYS A 12 5.51 -2.07 6.97
N VAL A 13 4.46 -2.88 7.08
CA VAL A 13 3.10 -2.39 7.29
C VAL A 13 2.97 -1.56 8.56
N GLY A 14 3.50 -2.05 9.67
CA GLY A 14 3.40 -1.33 10.95
C GLY A 14 3.99 0.07 10.87
N ALA A 15 5.17 0.21 10.29
CA ALA A 15 5.82 1.51 10.14
C ALA A 15 5.05 2.44 9.20
N VAL A 16 4.55 1.91 8.08
CA VAL A 16 3.77 2.70 7.13
C VAL A 16 2.48 3.20 7.77
N LEU A 17 1.75 2.34 8.46
CA LEU A 17 0.51 2.74 9.14
C LEU A 17 0.76 3.81 10.20
N SER A 18 1.84 3.68 10.96
CA SER A 18 2.22 4.65 11.98
C SER A 18 2.54 6.02 11.36
N GLU A 19 3.31 6.04 10.28
CA GLU A 19 3.68 7.29 9.59
C GLU A 19 2.47 7.95 8.94
N LEU A 20 1.57 7.16 8.35
CA LEU A 20 0.33 7.69 7.77
C LEU A 20 -0.55 8.31 8.85
N LEU A 21 -0.70 7.63 9.98
CA LEU A 21 -1.47 8.16 11.10
C LEU A 21 -0.91 9.49 11.60
N SER A 22 0.40 9.57 11.78
CA SER A 22 1.07 10.79 12.24
C SER A 22 0.90 11.95 11.28
N ALA A 23 0.77 11.66 9.99
CA ALA A 23 0.59 12.68 8.95
C ALA A 23 -0.86 13.08 8.74
N GLY A 24 -1.80 12.50 9.49
CA GLY A 24 -3.22 12.85 9.38
C GLY A 24 -4.01 11.96 8.44
N PHE A 25 -3.50 10.78 8.11
CA PHE A 25 -4.19 9.78 7.27
C PHE A 25 -4.46 8.50 8.08
N PRO A 26 -5.45 8.54 9.01
CA PRO A 26 -5.70 7.41 9.89
C PRO A 26 -6.45 6.26 9.22
N GLU A 27 -7.23 6.54 8.18
CA GLU A 27 -8.12 5.55 7.58
C GLU A 27 -7.38 4.79 6.47
N VAL A 28 -7.02 3.56 6.76
CA VAL A 28 -6.33 2.68 5.84
C VAL A 28 -6.97 1.30 5.92
N THR A 29 -7.33 0.75 4.78
CA THR A 29 -7.76 -0.64 4.69
C THR A 29 -6.59 -1.48 4.25
N LYS A 30 -6.38 -2.60 4.92
CA LYS A 30 -5.32 -3.52 4.52
C LYS A 30 -5.87 -4.91 4.27
N MET A 31 -5.22 -5.63 3.37
CA MET A 31 -5.55 -7.01 3.09
C MET A 31 -4.29 -7.80 2.71
N ASP A 32 -4.30 -9.07 3.06
CA ASP A 32 -3.23 -10.00 2.71
C ASP A 32 -3.35 -10.37 1.24
N VAL A 33 -2.24 -10.33 0.53
CA VAL A 33 -2.17 -10.72 -0.87
C VAL A 33 -0.89 -11.54 -1.09
N PHE A 34 -0.86 -12.26 -2.20
CA PHE A 34 0.33 -12.99 -2.62
C PHE A 34 0.81 -12.42 -3.94
N GLY A 35 2.09 -12.12 -4.03
CA GLY A 35 2.68 -11.53 -5.20
C GLY A 35 3.82 -12.34 -5.76
N ARG A 36 3.98 -12.24 -7.07
CA ARG A 36 5.14 -12.78 -7.77
C ARG A 36 5.67 -11.66 -8.67
N GLY A 37 6.92 -11.31 -8.47
CA GLY A 37 7.52 -10.21 -9.21
C GLY A 37 8.83 -10.62 -9.85
N LYS A 38 9.73 -9.66 -9.97
CA LYS A 38 11.07 -9.90 -10.53
C LYS A 38 11.96 -10.72 -9.62
N GLN A 39 11.64 -10.84 -8.34
CA GLN A 39 12.31 -11.76 -7.45
C GLN A 39 12.00 -13.18 -7.93
N LYS A 40 13.05 -13.96 -8.09
CA LYS A 40 12.88 -15.40 -8.34
C LYS A 40 12.34 -16.05 -7.08
N GLY A 41 11.54 -17.08 -7.24
CA GLY A 41 11.00 -17.83 -6.13
C GLY A 41 12.09 -18.34 -5.20
N ILE A 42 11.73 -18.46 -3.93
CA ILE A 42 12.63 -19.00 -2.92
C ILE A 42 12.61 -20.52 -3.03
N LYS A 43 13.77 -21.10 -3.17
CA LYS A 43 13.91 -22.56 -3.20
C LYS A 43 14.11 -23.08 -1.77
N VAL A 44 13.24 -23.99 -1.35
CA VAL A 44 13.39 -24.70 -0.09
C VAL A 44 13.41 -26.20 -0.42
N GLY A 45 14.56 -26.84 -0.27
CA GLY A 45 14.77 -28.20 -0.76
C GLY A 45 14.60 -28.25 -2.28
N ASP A 46 13.69 -29.09 -2.77
CA ASP A 46 13.37 -29.22 -4.19
C ASP A 46 12.13 -28.42 -4.60
N ILE A 47 11.57 -27.61 -3.70
CA ILE A 47 10.35 -26.85 -3.94
C ILE A 47 10.71 -25.40 -4.17
N TYR A 48 10.17 -24.80 -5.25
CA TYR A 48 10.28 -23.38 -5.54
C TYR A 48 8.99 -22.68 -5.12
N TYR A 49 9.13 -21.61 -4.32
CA TYR A 49 8.02 -20.75 -3.95
C TYR A 49 8.03 -19.56 -4.86
N ASP A 50 7.09 -19.53 -5.82
CA ASP A 50 6.97 -18.43 -6.77
C ASP A 50 6.19 -17.24 -6.21
N GLU A 51 5.41 -17.48 -5.17
CA GLU A 51 4.53 -16.48 -4.58
C GLU A 51 5.00 -16.13 -3.19
N LEU A 52 5.07 -14.83 -2.91
CA LEU A 52 5.47 -14.30 -1.63
C LEU A 52 4.31 -13.56 -0.99
N PRO A 53 4.13 -13.67 0.34
CA PRO A 53 3.12 -12.87 1.02
C PRO A 53 3.46 -11.39 0.95
N LYS A 54 2.44 -10.58 0.67
CA LYS A 54 2.50 -9.13 0.65
C LYS A 54 1.27 -8.59 1.35
N GLU A 55 1.27 -7.30 1.62
CA GLU A 55 0.10 -6.60 2.13
C GLU A 55 -0.30 -5.52 1.14
N MET A 56 -1.60 -5.41 0.88
CA MET A 56 -2.13 -4.30 0.11
C MET A 56 -2.76 -3.29 1.05
N LEU A 57 -2.36 -2.03 0.91
CA LEU A 57 -2.94 -0.92 1.64
C LEU A 57 -3.78 -0.08 0.69
N LEU A 58 -4.97 0.30 1.13
CA LEU A 58 -5.88 1.17 0.38
C LEU A 58 -6.11 2.44 1.17
N VAL A 59 -5.82 3.57 0.55
CA VAL A 59 -6.03 4.90 1.15
C VAL A 59 -6.77 5.76 0.14
N VAL A 60 -7.91 6.30 0.53
CA VAL A 60 -8.65 7.23 -0.31
C VAL A 60 -8.42 8.64 0.22
N VAL A 61 -8.04 9.54 -0.65
CA VAL A 61 -7.74 10.94 -0.31
C VAL A 61 -8.56 11.89 -1.16
N LYS A 62 -8.70 13.12 -0.68
CA LYS A 62 -9.58 14.12 -1.31
C LYS A 62 -8.99 14.76 -2.54
N ASN A 63 -7.68 14.98 -2.57
CA ASN A 63 -7.04 15.81 -3.59
C ASN A 63 -5.62 15.34 -3.92
N GLU A 64 -5.02 15.99 -4.92
CA GLU A 64 -3.69 15.67 -5.40
C GLU A 64 -2.59 15.89 -4.35
N ALA A 65 -2.71 16.94 -3.54
CA ALA A 65 -1.71 17.23 -2.50
C ALA A 65 -1.66 16.12 -1.46
N ASP A 66 -2.80 15.66 -1.00
CA ASP A 66 -2.89 14.54 -0.06
C ASP A 66 -2.37 13.25 -0.69
N LYS A 67 -2.70 13.00 -1.96
CA LYS A 67 -2.20 11.85 -2.70
C LYS A 67 -0.67 11.86 -2.75
N ASP A 68 -0.07 13.01 -3.05
CA ASP A 68 1.38 13.13 -3.10
C ASP A 68 2.02 12.88 -1.73
N ASP A 69 1.40 13.36 -0.67
CA ASP A 69 1.89 13.12 0.70
C ASP A 69 1.84 11.64 1.06
N VAL A 70 0.74 10.97 0.76
CA VAL A 70 0.59 9.53 1.03
C VAL A 70 1.65 8.73 0.26
N ILE A 71 1.83 9.03 -1.02
CA ILE A 71 2.84 8.35 -1.84
C ILE A 71 4.23 8.54 -1.25
N ARG A 72 4.57 9.78 -0.88
CA ARG A 72 5.90 10.09 -0.32
C ARG A 72 6.16 9.30 0.96
N ILE A 73 5.16 9.22 1.85
CA ILE A 73 5.27 8.48 3.10
C ILE A 73 5.50 6.99 2.83
N ILE A 74 4.70 6.41 1.96
CA ILE A 74 4.82 4.98 1.63
C ILE A 74 6.17 4.68 0.97
N MET A 75 6.57 5.48 0.00
CA MET A 75 7.85 5.32 -0.68
C MET A 75 9.03 5.33 0.31
N ARG A 76 9.04 6.31 1.19
CA ARG A 76 10.12 6.47 2.17
C ARG A 76 10.14 5.32 3.18
N THR A 77 8.97 4.94 3.66
CA THR A 77 8.85 4.00 4.78
C THR A 77 8.94 2.53 4.35
N ALA A 78 8.40 2.22 3.18
CA ALA A 78 8.38 0.83 2.70
C ALA A 78 9.63 0.41 1.94
N ARG A 79 10.49 1.35 1.60
CA ARG A 79 11.73 1.08 0.86
C ARG A 79 12.75 0.35 1.74
N THR A 80 13.41 -0.63 1.17
CA THR A 80 14.52 -1.34 1.84
C THR A 80 15.82 -0.58 1.60
N GLY A 81 16.41 -0.03 2.65
CA GLY A 81 17.63 0.77 2.56
C GLY A 81 17.42 2.05 1.75
N GLU A 82 18.52 2.70 1.39
CA GLU A 82 18.45 3.97 0.64
C GLU A 82 18.08 3.77 -0.83
N LYS A 83 18.52 2.67 -1.42
CA LYS A 83 18.35 2.42 -2.86
C LYS A 83 17.13 1.56 -3.19
N GLY A 84 16.52 0.97 -2.16
CA GLY A 84 15.44 0.02 -2.38
C GLY A 84 15.97 -1.34 -2.84
N ALA A 85 15.04 -2.30 -2.92
CA ALA A 85 15.32 -3.66 -3.36
C ALA A 85 14.15 -4.23 -4.13
N PHE A 86 14.41 -5.23 -4.96
CA PHE A 86 13.32 -5.95 -5.60
C PHE A 86 12.41 -6.56 -4.54
N GLY A 87 11.12 -6.44 -4.74
CA GLY A 87 10.14 -6.91 -3.79
C GLY A 87 9.63 -5.86 -2.82
N ASP A 88 10.14 -4.64 -2.86
CA ASP A 88 9.64 -3.54 -2.02
C ASP A 88 8.18 -3.20 -2.34
N GLY A 89 7.74 -3.46 -3.56
CA GLY A 89 6.35 -3.32 -3.94
C GLY A 89 6.10 -2.22 -4.94
N LYS A 90 4.82 -1.89 -5.10
CA LYS A 90 4.37 -0.87 -6.05
C LYS A 90 3.20 -0.09 -5.49
N ILE A 91 3.05 1.12 -6.00
CA ILE A 91 1.95 1.99 -5.66
C ILE A 91 1.16 2.27 -6.94
N PHE A 92 -0.16 2.11 -6.84
CA PHE A 92 -1.09 2.39 -7.93
C PHE A 92 -2.02 3.51 -7.49
N VAL A 93 -2.26 4.44 -8.39
CA VAL A 93 -3.18 5.56 -8.13
C VAL A 93 -4.27 5.55 -9.19
N SER A 94 -5.50 5.71 -8.74
CA SER A 94 -6.64 5.81 -9.65
C SER A 94 -7.63 6.85 -9.12
N PRO A 95 -8.42 7.46 -10.02
CA PRO A 95 -9.51 8.31 -9.58
C PRO A 95 -10.61 7.47 -8.91
N VAL A 96 -11.30 8.10 -7.95
CA VAL A 96 -12.51 7.56 -7.36
C VAL A 96 -13.63 8.49 -7.77
N GLU A 97 -14.58 7.98 -8.52
CA GLU A 97 -15.69 8.79 -9.03
C GLU A 97 -16.59 9.25 -7.90
N THR A 98 -17.07 8.31 -7.09
CA THR A 98 -17.89 8.60 -5.93
C THR A 98 -17.61 7.60 -4.82
N ALA A 99 -17.92 7.99 -3.59
CA ALA A 99 -17.88 7.09 -2.44
C ALA A 99 -19.08 7.38 -1.55
N TYR A 100 -19.64 6.35 -0.95
CA TYR A 100 -20.79 6.46 -0.06
C TYR A 100 -20.46 5.84 1.29
N THR A 101 -20.84 6.54 2.35
CA THR A 101 -20.74 6.00 3.70
C THR A 101 -21.95 5.11 3.94
N ILE A 102 -21.73 3.84 4.23
CA ILE A 102 -22.81 2.87 4.40
C ILE A 102 -23.76 3.28 5.53
N SER A 103 -23.19 3.69 6.67
CA SER A 103 -24.02 4.03 7.85
C SER A 103 -24.96 5.21 7.64
N SER A 104 -24.53 6.22 6.89
CA SER A 104 -25.36 7.40 6.62
C SER A 104 -26.12 7.31 5.31
N GLY A 105 -25.70 6.45 4.41
CA GLY A 105 -26.21 6.37 3.05
C GLY A 105 -25.88 7.58 2.20
N LYS A 106 -24.98 8.44 2.67
CA LYS A 106 -24.64 9.69 1.99
C LYS A 106 -23.32 9.60 1.25
N GLU A 107 -23.26 10.36 0.16
CA GLU A 107 -22.05 10.52 -0.62
C GLU A 107 -20.98 11.26 0.20
N VAL A 108 -19.75 10.79 0.07
CA VAL A 108 -18.57 11.38 0.74
C VAL A 108 -17.78 12.17 -0.28
N LEU A 109 -17.16 13.22 0.18
CA LEU A 109 -16.25 14.00 -0.64
C LEU A 109 -14.95 13.26 -0.93
#